data_45932cf1bbf362eb35b6b363ecc52319
#
_entry.id   45932cf1bbf362eb35b6b363ecc52319
#
_cell.length_a   1.000
_cell.length_b   1.000
_cell.length_c   1.000
_cell.angle_alpha   90.00
_cell.angle_beta   90.00
_cell.angle_gamma   90.00
#
_symmetry.space_group_name_H-M   'P 1'
#
loop_
_entity.id
_entity.type
_entity.pdbx_description
1 polymer ?
#
loop_
_entity_poly.entity_id
_entity_poly.type
_entity_poly.pdbx_seq_one_letter_code
_entity_poly.pdbx_strand_id
1 'polypeptide(L)'
;MDFFISTKRRTDKEELMDDFSIGGDLLRDTLDKLENINRWLGGNLVTVNSLKKVLKDHPKEEALSIVDIGCGHGDILRDVAKFGRKNGYKMTLLGVDANPTAIAYANELSTTYPEVHFKTEDIFSEEFKKREFDVVLATLFLHHFKEEPLVSFLNNTLNQTKIGVVVNDLHRHTLAYYLFMLLSVFIKNKMIIEDGLTSVLRGFKRKDLMHLSQKLQVKPQISWKWAFRFQWILKR
;
A
#
# COMPACT_ATOMS: atom_id res chain seq x y z
N MET A 1 -18.50 19.83 20.28
CA MET A 1 -17.98 18.81 19.35
C MET A 1 -18.29 19.30 17.95
N ASP A 2 -17.28 19.69 17.19
CA ASP A 2 -17.49 20.05 15.78
C ASP A 2 -17.91 18.80 15.03
N PHE A 3 -19.20 18.73 14.67
CA PHE A 3 -19.78 17.61 13.89
C PHE A 3 -19.28 17.59 12.43
N PHE A 4 -18.49 18.56 12.01
CA PHE A 4 -18.02 18.68 10.63
C PHE A 4 -16.53 18.43 10.51
N ILE A 5 -16.18 17.22 10.03
CA ILE A 5 -14.79 16.92 9.72
C ILE A 5 -14.33 17.67 8.46
N SER A 6 -13.15 18.28 8.51
CA SER A 6 -12.56 18.94 7.35
C SER A 6 -11.68 17.99 6.55
N THR A 7 -12.01 17.80 5.28
CA THR A 7 -11.17 17.06 4.33
C THR A 7 -10.43 18.00 3.36
N LYS A 8 -10.31 19.30 3.68
CA LYS A 8 -9.63 20.28 2.80
C LYS A 8 -8.14 20.03 2.71
N ARG A 9 -7.49 19.75 3.84
CA ARG A 9 -6.05 19.44 3.95
C ARG A 9 -5.87 18.04 4.53
N ARG A 10 -4.73 17.43 4.30
CA ARG A 10 -4.31 16.20 4.98
C ARG A 10 -4.09 16.51 6.47
N THR A 11 -4.44 15.57 7.33
CA THR A 11 -4.11 15.68 8.76
C THR A 11 -2.66 15.26 9.00
N ASP A 12 -2.03 15.88 9.98
CA ASP A 12 -0.68 15.47 10.47
C ASP A 12 -0.78 14.49 11.66
N LYS A 13 -2.01 14.11 12.06
CA LYS A 13 -2.19 13.14 13.16
C LYS A 13 -1.56 11.80 12.75
N GLU A 14 -0.73 11.25 13.63
CA GLU A 14 -0.10 9.94 13.45
C GLU A 14 -1.10 8.82 13.72
N GLU A 15 -0.89 7.67 13.10
CA GLU A 15 -1.63 6.45 13.35
C GLU A 15 -0.94 5.64 14.44
N LEU A 16 -1.71 4.87 15.21
CA LEU A 16 -1.14 4.02 16.26
C LEU A 16 -0.18 2.97 15.65
N MET A 17 -0.50 2.48 14.46
CA MET A 17 0.36 1.53 13.74
C MET A 17 1.67 2.15 13.21
N ASP A 18 1.85 3.48 13.26
CA ASP A 18 3.14 4.13 12.97
C ASP A 18 4.17 3.86 14.08
N ASP A 19 3.73 3.37 15.26
CA ASP A 19 4.62 2.87 16.30
C ASP A 19 5.01 1.41 16.04
N PHE A 20 6.19 1.21 15.47
CA PHE A 20 6.72 -0.12 15.12
C PHE A 20 7.05 -1.01 16.34
N SER A 21 6.94 -0.49 17.58
CA SER A 21 7.07 -1.29 18.80
C SER A 21 5.79 -2.09 19.11
N ILE A 22 4.67 -1.74 18.50
CA ILE A 22 3.41 -2.48 18.66
C ILE A 22 3.54 -3.85 17.99
N GLY A 23 3.21 -4.89 18.75
CA GLY A 23 3.34 -6.28 18.31
C GLY A 23 2.35 -7.22 19.00
N GLY A 24 2.66 -8.51 18.98
CA GLY A 24 1.85 -9.55 19.61
C GLY A 24 0.47 -9.74 18.97
N ASP A 25 -0.47 -10.28 19.76
CA ASP A 25 -1.80 -10.65 19.28
C ASP A 25 -2.63 -9.43 18.84
N LEU A 26 -2.39 -8.26 19.44
CA LEU A 26 -3.10 -7.03 19.06
C LEU A 26 -2.80 -6.64 17.61
N LEU A 27 -1.53 -6.67 17.23
CA LEU A 27 -1.13 -6.34 15.86
C LEU A 27 -1.65 -7.39 14.87
N ARG A 28 -1.54 -8.68 15.19
CA ARG A 28 -2.06 -9.79 14.36
C ARG A 28 -3.56 -9.65 14.11
N ASP A 29 -4.36 -9.46 15.17
CA ASP A 29 -5.81 -9.23 15.07
C ASP A 29 -6.12 -8.00 14.22
N THR A 30 -5.31 -6.94 14.35
CA THR A 30 -5.47 -5.71 13.56
C THR A 30 -5.23 -5.97 12.09
N LEU A 31 -4.12 -6.62 11.75
CA LEU A 31 -3.76 -6.95 10.36
C LEU A 31 -4.80 -7.85 9.69
N ASP A 32 -5.28 -8.89 10.38
CA ASP A 32 -6.32 -9.80 9.87
C ASP A 32 -7.64 -9.07 9.58
N LYS A 33 -8.05 -8.19 10.49
CA LYS A 33 -9.27 -7.40 10.30
C LYS A 33 -9.11 -6.38 9.17
N LEU A 34 -7.95 -5.74 9.04
CA LEU A 34 -7.66 -4.84 7.93
C LEU A 34 -7.66 -5.58 6.60
N GLU A 35 -7.06 -6.78 6.51
CA GLU A 35 -7.15 -7.63 5.32
C GLU A 35 -8.62 -7.91 4.97
N ASN A 36 -9.42 -8.34 5.94
CA ASN A 36 -10.83 -8.65 5.73
C ASN A 36 -11.62 -7.44 5.21
N ILE A 37 -11.42 -6.26 5.81
CA ILE A 37 -12.05 -5.01 5.36
C ILE A 37 -11.60 -4.68 3.93
N ASN A 38 -10.30 -4.76 3.64
CA ASN A 38 -9.74 -4.48 2.32
C ASN A 38 -10.26 -5.45 1.26
N ARG A 39 -10.35 -6.74 1.56
CA ARG A 39 -10.91 -7.75 0.65
C ARG A 39 -12.38 -7.50 0.39
N TRP A 40 -13.17 -7.26 1.44
CA TRP A 40 -14.61 -7.00 1.32
C TRP A 40 -14.89 -5.73 0.50
N LEU A 41 -14.07 -4.70 0.66
CA LEU A 41 -14.15 -3.46 -0.11
C LEU A 41 -13.47 -3.54 -1.48
N GLY A 42 -12.91 -4.69 -1.87
CA GLY A 42 -12.25 -4.90 -3.15
C GLY A 42 -10.88 -4.21 -3.29
N GLY A 43 -10.27 -3.79 -2.17
CA GLY A 43 -9.02 -3.04 -2.16
C GLY A 43 -7.85 -3.81 -2.79
N ASN A 44 -7.68 -5.09 -2.45
CA ASN A 44 -6.61 -5.93 -3.01
C ASN A 44 -6.72 -6.07 -4.53
N LEU A 45 -7.95 -6.15 -5.06
CA LEU A 45 -8.19 -6.23 -6.51
C LEU A 45 -7.73 -4.96 -7.25
N VAL A 46 -7.73 -3.80 -6.59
CA VAL A 46 -7.22 -2.56 -7.19
C VAL A 46 -5.74 -2.70 -7.48
N THR A 47 -4.94 -3.22 -6.53
CA THR A 47 -3.50 -3.43 -6.71
C THR A 47 -3.21 -4.50 -7.77
N VAL A 48 -3.85 -5.68 -7.68
CA VAL A 48 -3.65 -6.77 -8.65
C VAL A 48 -4.06 -6.35 -10.06
N ASN A 49 -5.19 -5.64 -10.24
CA ASN A 49 -5.62 -5.15 -11.54
C ASN A 49 -4.71 -4.03 -12.08
N SER A 50 -4.07 -3.26 -11.19
CA SER A 50 -3.06 -2.27 -11.59
C SER A 50 -1.80 -2.95 -12.08
N LEU A 51 -1.33 -3.96 -11.36
CA LEU A 51 -0.19 -4.78 -11.78
C LEU A 51 -0.46 -5.43 -13.14
N LYS A 52 -1.65 -6.03 -13.34
CA LYS A 52 -2.05 -6.58 -14.64
C LYS A 52 -1.94 -5.58 -15.79
N LYS A 53 -2.30 -4.30 -15.56
CA LYS A 53 -2.18 -3.24 -16.58
C LYS A 53 -0.72 -2.89 -16.88
N VAL A 54 0.12 -2.87 -15.85
CA VAL A 54 1.54 -2.55 -15.96
C VAL A 54 2.28 -3.65 -16.71
N LEU A 55 1.90 -4.92 -16.48
CA LEU A 55 2.51 -6.11 -17.08
C LEU A 55 1.87 -6.53 -18.42
N LYS A 56 0.94 -5.74 -18.98
CA LYS A 56 0.19 -6.13 -20.17
C LYS A 56 1.08 -6.58 -21.34
N ASP A 57 2.17 -5.87 -21.55
CA ASP A 57 3.09 -6.08 -22.67
C ASP A 57 4.42 -6.75 -22.22
N HIS A 58 4.50 -7.23 -20.96
CA HIS A 58 5.68 -7.91 -20.45
C HIS A 58 5.67 -9.38 -20.84
N PRO A 59 6.79 -9.92 -21.42
CA PRO A 59 6.91 -11.32 -21.76
C PRO A 59 6.81 -12.21 -20.51
N LYS A 60 5.99 -13.25 -20.57
CA LYS A 60 5.73 -14.13 -19.41
C LYS A 60 6.92 -15.01 -19.05
N GLU A 61 7.78 -15.25 -20.01
CA GLU A 61 8.99 -16.06 -19.88
C GLU A 61 10.09 -15.35 -19.10
N GLU A 62 10.07 -14.02 -19.13
CA GLU A 62 11.03 -13.19 -18.39
C GLU A 62 10.68 -13.16 -16.91
N ALA A 63 11.69 -13.33 -16.08
CA ALA A 63 11.51 -13.28 -14.62
C ALA A 63 11.21 -11.85 -14.17
N LEU A 64 10.25 -11.72 -13.26
CA LEU A 64 9.82 -10.44 -12.67
C LEU A 64 10.23 -10.38 -11.20
N SER A 65 10.87 -9.28 -10.83
CA SER A 65 11.11 -8.90 -9.42
C SER A 65 10.12 -7.83 -9.00
N ILE A 66 9.31 -8.13 -7.99
CA ILE A 66 8.29 -7.21 -7.46
C ILE A 66 8.51 -7.01 -5.97
N VAL A 67 8.52 -5.75 -5.53
CA VAL A 67 8.55 -5.43 -4.09
C VAL A 67 7.25 -4.74 -3.68
N ASP A 68 6.71 -5.11 -2.52
CA ASP A 68 5.60 -4.44 -1.84
C ASP A 68 6.13 -3.73 -0.59
N ILE A 69 6.00 -2.41 -0.57
CA ILE A 69 6.52 -1.55 0.48
C ILE A 69 5.42 -1.23 1.48
N GLY A 70 5.71 -1.45 2.78
CA GLY A 70 4.70 -1.43 3.84
C GLY A 70 3.76 -2.62 3.69
N CYS A 71 4.33 -3.81 3.51
CA CYS A 71 3.57 -5.02 3.13
C CYS A 71 2.70 -5.59 4.25
N GLY A 72 2.83 -5.11 5.49
CA GLY A 72 2.14 -5.67 6.65
C GLY A 72 2.38 -7.18 6.77
N HIS A 73 1.33 -7.97 6.85
CA HIS A 73 1.41 -9.44 6.90
C HIS A 73 1.34 -10.12 5.50
N GLY A 74 1.54 -9.37 4.41
CA GLY A 74 1.78 -9.90 3.07
C GLY A 74 0.56 -10.36 2.28
N ASP A 75 -0.64 -9.93 2.62
CA ASP A 75 -1.88 -10.32 1.94
C ASP A 75 -1.91 -9.94 0.46
N ILE A 76 -1.39 -8.77 0.11
CA ILE A 76 -1.25 -8.29 -1.28
C ILE A 76 -0.30 -9.21 -2.05
N LEU A 77 0.86 -9.56 -1.49
CA LEU A 77 1.83 -10.42 -2.17
C LEU A 77 1.30 -11.83 -2.37
N ARG A 78 0.54 -12.38 -1.42
CA ARG A 78 -0.13 -13.67 -1.63
C ARG A 78 -1.14 -13.61 -2.79
N ASP A 79 -1.86 -12.50 -2.97
CA ASP A 79 -2.77 -12.33 -4.10
C ASP A 79 -2.03 -12.10 -5.42
N VAL A 80 -0.88 -11.39 -5.39
CA VAL A 80 0.02 -11.24 -6.54
C VAL A 80 0.63 -12.59 -6.95
N ALA A 81 1.06 -13.43 -5.99
CA ALA A 81 1.55 -14.77 -6.26
C ALA A 81 0.50 -15.65 -6.95
N LYS A 82 -0.76 -15.65 -6.44
CA LYS A 82 -1.88 -16.34 -7.10
C LYS A 82 -2.10 -15.83 -8.52
N PHE A 83 -2.04 -14.50 -8.72
CA PHE A 83 -2.14 -13.91 -10.05
C PHE A 83 -1.00 -14.37 -10.96
N GLY A 84 0.24 -14.37 -10.50
CA GLY A 84 1.41 -14.83 -11.24
C GLY A 84 1.27 -16.29 -11.69
N ARG A 85 0.99 -17.19 -10.74
CA ARG A 85 0.76 -18.63 -11.00
C ARG A 85 -0.34 -18.84 -12.02
N LYS A 86 -1.51 -18.18 -11.84
CA LYS A 86 -2.67 -18.33 -12.76
C LYS A 86 -2.36 -17.87 -14.18
N ASN A 87 -1.49 -16.88 -14.36
CA ASN A 87 -1.21 -16.29 -15.67
C ASN A 87 0.13 -16.72 -16.27
N GLY A 88 0.87 -17.61 -15.60
CA GLY A 88 2.13 -18.16 -16.09
C GLY A 88 3.33 -17.22 -16.00
N TYR A 89 3.29 -16.21 -15.12
CA TYR A 89 4.44 -15.34 -14.85
C TYR A 89 5.41 -16.00 -13.87
N LYS A 90 6.71 -15.85 -14.12
CA LYS A 90 7.78 -16.21 -13.18
C LYS A 90 8.09 -15.00 -12.31
N MET A 91 7.71 -15.04 -11.04
CA MET A 91 7.84 -13.88 -10.14
C MET A 91 8.71 -14.24 -8.93
N THR A 92 9.57 -13.28 -8.54
CA THR A 92 10.18 -13.21 -7.21
C THR A 92 9.54 -12.02 -6.51
N LEU A 93 8.92 -12.27 -5.37
CA LEU A 93 8.13 -11.30 -4.63
C LEU A 93 8.79 -11.00 -3.30
N LEU A 94 9.04 -9.73 -3.01
CA LEU A 94 9.64 -9.27 -1.75
C LEU A 94 8.65 -8.35 -1.03
N GLY A 95 8.29 -8.69 0.20
CA GLY A 95 7.60 -7.79 1.11
C GLY A 95 8.58 -7.13 2.06
N VAL A 96 8.49 -5.82 2.21
CA VAL A 96 9.27 -5.09 3.21
C VAL A 96 8.34 -4.29 4.12
N ASP A 97 8.62 -4.38 5.41
CA ASP A 97 7.92 -3.61 6.45
C ASP A 97 8.91 -3.29 7.57
N ALA A 98 8.70 -2.19 8.26
CA ALA A 98 9.53 -1.78 9.39
C ALA A 98 9.20 -2.56 10.68
N ASN A 99 8.00 -3.15 10.76
CA ASN A 99 7.54 -3.87 11.95
C ASN A 99 7.94 -5.36 11.88
N PRO A 100 8.85 -5.84 12.77
CA PRO A 100 9.32 -7.23 12.76
C PRO A 100 8.21 -8.24 13.09
N THR A 101 7.21 -7.86 13.90
CA THR A 101 6.07 -8.74 14.22
C THR A 101 5.18 -8.96 13.00
N ALA A 102 4.94 -7.92 12.19
CA ALA A 102 4.21 -8.05 10.94
C ALA A 102 4.95 -8.97 9.96
N ILE A 103 6.27 -8.84 9.83
CA ILE A 103 7.09 -9.69 8.97
C ILE A 103 7.12 -11.15 9.45
N ALA A 104 7.25 -11.39 10.77
CA ALA A 104 7.15 -12.73 11.31
C ALA A 104 5.81 -13.39 10.97
N TYR A 105 4.73 -12.64 11.12
CA TYR A 105 3.38 -13.11 10.80
C TYR A 105 3.18 -13.31 9.28
N ALA A 106 3.73 -12.44 8.45
CA ALA A 106 3.72 -12.61 6.99
C ALA A 106 4.39 -13.92 6.54
N ASN A 107 5.54 -14.28 7.14
CA ASN A 107 6.22 -15.55 6.89
C ASN A 107 5.37 -16.76 7.29
N GLU A 108 4.74 -16.72 8.46
CA GLU A 108 3.84 -17.79 8.93
C GLU A 108 2.69 -18.05 7.94
N LEU A 109 2.05 -16.97 7.44
CA LEU A 109 0.89 -17.06 6.54
C LEU A 109 1.27 -17.41 5.10
N SER A 110 2.54 -17.33 4.72
CA SER A 110 2.99 -17.43 3.32
C SER A 110 3.80 -18.68 3.01
N THR A 111 3.80 -19.69 3.90
CA THR A 111 4.59 -20.92 3.77
C THR A 111 4.31 -21.72 2.47
N THR A 112 3.14 -21.56 1.86
CA THR A 112 2.76 -22.22 0.60
C THR A 112 3.12 -21.40 -0.65
N TYR A 113 3.82 -20.27 -0.47
CA TYR A 113 4.25 -19.36 -1.54
C TYR A 113 5.76 -19.22 -1.57
N PRO A 114 6.53 -20.22 -2.10
CA PRO A 114 7.99 -20.21 -2.09
C PRO A 114 8.60 -19.04 -2.89
N GLU A 115 7.85 -18.42 -3.78
CA GLU A 115 8.24 -17.22 -4.53
C GLU A 115 8.13 -15.93 -3.72
N VAL A 116 7.51 -15.96 -2.52
CA VAL A 116 7.29 -14.78 -1.66
C VAL A 116 8.26 -14.79 -0.51
N HIS A 117 8.99 -13.70 -0.35
CA HIS A 117 9.95 -13.48 0.72
C HIS A 117 9.60 -12.22 1.49
N PHE A 118 9.92 -12.16 2.78
CA PHE A 118 9.66 -10.99 3.61
C PHE A 118 10.91 -10.58 4.37
N LYS A 119 11.09 -9.27 4.56
CA LYS A 119 12.23 -8.70 5.27
C LYS A 119 11.81 -7.49 6.10
N THR A 120 12.20 -7.49 7.38
CA THR A 120 12.15 -6.26 8.19
C THR A 120 13.26 -5.36 7.72
N GLU A 121 12.91 -4.20 7.15
CA GLU A 121 13.90 -3.32 6.53
C GLU A 121 13.41 -1.87 6.51
N ASP A 122 14.35 -0.95 6.75
CA ASP A 122 14.13 0.48 6.54
C ASP A 122 14.30 0.82 5.05
N ILE A 123 13.21 1.20 4.41
CA ILE A 123 13.18 1.59 2.99
C ILE A 123 13.96 2.88 2.69
N PHE A 124 14.34 3.66 3.70
CA PHE A 124 15.18 4.85 3.57
C PHE A 124 16.66 4.54 3.70
N SER A 125 17.04 3.30 4.03
CA SER A 125 18.43 2.87 4.14
C SER A 125 19.15 2.96 2.79
N GLU A 126 20.46 3.26 2.85
CA GLU A 126 21.30 3.29 1.63
C GLU A 126 21.42 1.90 0.97
N GLU A 127 21.22 0.82 1.74
CA GLU A 127 21.20 -0.54 1.21
C GLU A 127 19.94 -0.79 0.37
N PHE A 128 18.77 -0.40 0.88
CA PHE A 128 17.51 -0.53 0.15
C PHE A 128 17.51 0.32 -1.13
N LYS A 129 17.98 1.55 -1.07
CA LYS A 129 18.05 2.48 -2.21
C LYS A 129 18.89 1.97 -3.39
N LYS A 130 19.83 1.05 -3.16
CA LYS A 130 20.68 0.45 -4.21
C LYS A 130 20.02 -0.73 -4.92
N ARG A 131 18.88 -1.22 -4.44
CA ARG A 131 18.19 -2.34 -5.08
C ARG A 131 17.42 -1.90 -6.31
N GLU A 132 17.29 -2.82 -7.25
CA GLU A 132 16.47 -2.65 -8.45
C GLU A 132 15.34 -3.68 -8.45
N PHE A 133 14.19 -3.24 -8.93
CA PHE A 133 12.98 -4.04 -9.07
C PHE A 133 12.34 -3.78 -10.43
N ASP A 134 11.57 -4.73 -10.94
CA ASP A 134 10.77 -4.48 -12.14
C ASP A 134 9.54 -3.65 -11.80
N VAL A 135 8.85 -4.00 -10.70
CA VAL A 135 7.68 -3.26 -10.23
C VAL A 135 7.76 -3.03 -8.72
N VAL A 136 7.38 -1.83 -8.29
CA VAL A 136 7.16 -1.51 -6.87
C VAL A 136 5.67 -1.34 -6.62
N LEU A 137 5.17 -1.98 -5.58
CA LEU A 137 3.82 -1.82 -5.06
C LEU A 137 3.85 -0.97 -3.79
N ALA A 138 2.86 -0.11 -3.62
CA ALA A 138 2.61 0.64 -2.40
C ALA A 138 1.09 0.69 -2.17
N THR A 139 0.60 -0.18 -1.30
CA THR A 139 -0.83 -0.30 -1.02
C THR A 139 -1.14 0.20 0.38
N LEU A 140 -1.96 1.26 0.47
CA LEU A 140 -2.32 1.91 1.74
C LEU A 140 -1.09 2.30 2.57
N PHE A 141 -0.11 2.89 1.92
CA PHE A 141 1.18 3.18 2.52
C PHE A 141 1.61 4.65 2.37
N LEU A 142 1.41 5.26 1.20
CA LEU A 142 1.96 6.58 0.92
C LEU A 142 1.31 7.71 1.75
N HIS A 143 0.10 7.49 2.23
CA HIS A 143 -0.58 8.47 3.08
C HIS A 143 0.10 8.68 4.45
N HIS A 144 1.00 7.78 4.88
CA HIS A 144 1.80 7.97 6.08
C HIS A 144 2.85 9.09 5.97
N PHE A 145 3.22 9.51 4.76
CA PHE A 145 4.28 10.49 4.56
C PHE A 145 3.75 11.92 4.36
N LYS A 146 4.48 12.89 4.88
CA LYS A 146 4.36 14.29 4.48
C LYS A 146 4.85 14.48 3.06
N GLU A 147 4.53 15.63 2.45
CA GLU A 147 4.76 15.85 1.02
C GLU A 147 6.23 15.77 0.61
N GLU A 148 7.13 16.45 1.34
CA GLU A 148 8.56 16.50 0.96
C GLU A 148 9.25 15.14 1.06
N PRO A 149 9.13 14.39 2.20
CA PRO A 149 9.63 13.02 2.27
C PRO A 149 9.02 12.10 1.22
N LEU A 150 7.72 12.26 0.91
CA LEU A 150 7.03 11.46 -0.12
C LEU A 150 7.61 11.68 -1.51
N VAL A 151 7.88 12.93 -1.90
CA VAL A 151 8.49 13.25 -3.20
C VAL A 151 9.90 12.65 -3.30
N SER A 152 10.71 12.81 -2.26
CA SER A 152 12.05 12.21 -2.21
C SER A 152 12.00 10.68 -2.32
N PHE A 153 11.12 10.04 -1.54
CA PHE A 153 10.90 8.61 -1.57
C PHE A 153 10.48 8.11 -2.96
N LEU A 154 9.47 8.75 -3.57
CA LEU A 154 8.98 8.35 -4.89
C LEU A 154 10.00 8.56 -6.01
N ASN A 155 10.83 9.62 -5.94
CA ASN A 155 11.94 9.80 -6.88
C ASN A 155 12.95 8.66 -6.80
N ASN A 156 13.36 8.28 -5.57
CA ASN A 156 14.26 7.14 -5.37
C ASN A 156 13.63 5.84 -5.89
N THR A 157 12.37 5.59 -5.54
CA THR A 157 11.62 4.40 -5.96
C THR A 157 11.48 4.32 -7.49
N LEU A 158 11.23 5.43 -8.16
CA LEU A 158 11.19 5.47 -9.63
C LEU A 158 12.56 5.14 -10.25
N ASN A 159 13.66 5.57 -9.62
CA ASN A 159 15.01 5.22 -10.10
C ASN A 159 15.34 3.73 -9.90
N GLN A 160 14.79 3.11 -8.85
CA GLN A 160 14.94 1.68 -8.57
C GLN A 160 14.07 0.78 -9.45
N THR A 161 13.14 1.35 -10.24
CA THR A 161 12.09 0.58 -10.91
C THR A 161 12.29 0.57 -12.42
N LYS A 162 12.26 -0.61 -13.06
CA LYS A 162 12.39 -0.74 -14.52
C LYS A 162 11.08 -0.49 -15.27
N ILE A 163 9.95 -0.96 -14.71
CA ILE A 163 8.63 -0.91 -15.38
C ILE A 163 7.77 0.20 -14.78
N GLY A 164 7.68 0.28 -13.43
CA GLY A 164 6.93 1.34 -12.78
C GLY A 164 6.48 1.04 -11.36
N VAL A 165 5.86 2.06 -10.76
CA VAL A 165 5.31 2.01 -9.40
C VAL A 165 3.81 1.95 -9.46
N VAL A 166 3.21 1.01 -8.75
CA VAL A 166 1.77 0.84 -8.59
C VAL A 166 1.35 1.29 -7.20
N VAL A 167 0.57 2.34 -7.14
CA VAL A 167 0.03 2.87 -5.90
C VAL A 167 -1.47 2.63 -5.84
N ASN A 168 -1.94 2.13 -4.70
CA ASN A 168 -3.34 2.01 -4.33
C ASN A 168 -3.53 2.65 -2.96
N ASP A 169 -4.11 3.85 -2.92
CA ASP A 169 -4.21 4.58 -1.66
C ASP A 169 -5.55 5.29 -1.49
N LEU A 170 -5.84 5.77 -0.29
CA LEU A 170 -7.14 6.28 0.12
C LEU A 170 -7.45 7.63 -0.51
N HIS A 171 -8.72 7.78 -0.89
CA HIS A 171 -9.30 9.05 -1.28
C HIS A 171 -9.81 9.79 -0.05
N ARG A 172 -9.18 10.92 0.32
CA ARG A 172 -9.63 11.82 1.38
C ARG A 172 -10.96 12.46 1.03
N HIS A 173 -12.04 11.86 1.51
CA HIS A 173 -13.40 12.28 1.21
C HIS A 173 -14.29 12.24 2.45
N THR A 174 -15.12 13.25 2.65
CA THR A 174 -16.01 13.35 3.81
C THR A 174 -16.94 12.16 3.93
N LEU A 175 -17.52 11.70 2.81
CA LEU A 175 -18.40 10.53 2.80
C LEU A 175 -17.62 9.25 3.18
N ALA A 176 -16.37 9.08 2.73
CA ALA A 176 -15.54 7.94 3.13
C ALA A 176 -15.35 7.89 4.65
N TYR A 177 -15.07 9.05 5.26
CA TYR A 177 -14.91 9.17 6.70
C TYR A 177 -16.17 8.72 7.46
N TYR A 178 -17.34 9.24 7.09
CA TYR A 178 -18.59 8.90 7.78
C TYR A 178 -19.05 7.46 7.51
N LEU A 179 -18.80 6.92 6.31
CA LEU A 179 -19.08 5.51 6.03
C LEU A 179 -18.16 4.58 6.84
N PHE A 180 -16.88 4.94 6.99
CA PHE A 180 -15.97 4.16 7.83
C PHE A 180 -16.35 4.29 9.32
N MET A 181 -16.75 5.49 9.78
CA MET A 181 -17.26 5.70 11.12
C MET A 181 -18.52 4.85 11.39
N LEU A 182 -19.42 4.73 10.42
CA LEU A 182 -20.59 3.85 10.53
C LEU A 182 -20.17 2.37 10.57
N LEU A 183 -19.25 1.96 9.71
CA LEU A 183 -18.70 0.61 9.69
C LEU A 183 -18.02 0.27 11.02
N SER A 184 -17.35 1.24 11.64
CA SER A 184 -16.58 1.05 12.88
C SER A 184 -17.45 0.64 14.07
N VAL A 185 -18.76 0.87 14.04
CA VAL A 185 -19.71 0.39 15.06
C VAL A 185 -19.67 -1.15 15.19
N PHE A 186 -19.35 -1.84 14.10
CA PHE A 186 -19.22 -3.29 14.06
C PHE A 186 -17.79 -3.80 14.34
N ILE A 187 -16.83 -2.89 14.47
CA ILE A 187 -15.41 -3.21 14.70
C ILE A 187 -15.10 -3.11 16.19
N LYS A 188 -14.69 -4.22 16.82
CA LYS A 188 -14.35 -4.24 18.25
C LYS A 188 -12.89 -3.88 18.55
N ASN A 189 -12.09 -3.52 17.53
CA ASN A 189 -10.69 -3.17 17.68
C ASN A 189 -10.52 -1.65 17.60
N LYS A 190 -10.14 -1.03 18.74
CA LYS A 190 -10.01 0.43 18.88
C LYS A 190 -8.92 1.00 17.97
N MET A 191 -7.80 0.28 17.80
CA MET A 191 -6.71 0.69 16.91
C MET A 191 -7.21 0.85 15.45
N ILE A 192 -7.95 -0.13 14.93
CA ILE A 192 -8.52 -0.06 13.57
C ILE A 192 -9.46 1.13 13.41
N ILE A 193 -10.24 1.44 14.45
CA ILE A 193 -11.20 2.56 14.39
C ILE A 193 -10.44 3.88 14.32
N GLU A 194 -9.50 4.10 15.23
CA GLU A 194 -8.74 5.35 15.30
C GLU A 194 -7.85 5.54 14.08
N ASP A 195 -7.11 4.50 13.69
CA ASP A 195 -6.21 4.56 12.54
C ASP A 195 -6.97 4.67 11.23
N GLY A 196 -8.04 3.89 11.04
CA GLY A 196 -8.82 3.96 9.81
C GLY A 196 -9.47 5.32 9.57
N LEU A 197 -9.99 6.00 10.61
CA LEU A 197 -10.47 7.38 10.49
C LEU A 197 -9.33 8.35 10.19
N THR A 198 -8.17 8.17 10.80
CA THR A 198 -6.96 8.97 10.57
C THR A 198 -6.44 8.75 9.15
N SER A 199 -6.32 7.51 8.69
CA SER A 199 -5.88 7.13 7.33
C SER A 199 -6.74 7.79 6.25
N VAL A 200 -8.10 7.80 6.43
CA VAL A 200 -8.98 8.52 5.49
C VAL A 200 -8.64 10.00 5.42
N LEU A 201 -8.30 10.65 6.54
CA LEU A 201 -7.94 12.08 6.57
C LEU A 201 -6.51 12.35 6.08
N ARG A 202 -5.62 11.37 6.17
CA ARG A 202 -4.26 11.39 5.59
C ARG A 202 -4.25 11.08 4.09
N GLY A 203 -5.30 10.44 3.57
CA GLY A 203 -5.44 10.07 2.16
C GLY A 203 -5.32 11.25 1.20
N PHE A 204 -5.37 10.99 -0.08
CA PHE A 204 -5.14 11.96 -1.15
C PHE A 204 -6.42 12.47 -1.79
N LYS A 205 -6.36 13.65 -2.38
CA LYS A 205 -7.29 14.08 -3.43
C LYS A 205 -6.61 13.96 -4.80
N ARG A 206 -7.40 13.89 -5.87
CA ARG A 206 -6.85 13.84 -7.23
C ARG A 206 -5.86 14.97 -7.52
N LYS A 207 -6.14 16.19 -7.02
CA LYS A 207 -5.25 17.34 -7.17
C LYS A 207 -3.90 17.15 -6.47
N ASP A 208 -3.88 16.46 -5.32
CA ASP A 208 -2.65 16.19 -4.58
C ASP A 208 -1.77 15.23 -5.39
N LEU A 209 -2.36 14.16 -5.95
CA LEU A 209 -1.64 13.21 -6.82
C LEU A 209 -1.15 13.84 -8.12
N MET A 210 -1.93 14.76 -8.71
CA MET A 210 -1.50 15.52 -9.89
C MET A 210 -0.30 16.41 -9.56
N HIS A 211 -0.36 17.12 -8.43
CA HIS A 211 0.73 17.97 -7.97
C HIS A 211 2.02 17.16 -7.70
N LEU A 212 1.91 16.03 -7.00
CA LEU A 212 3.03 15.11 -6.79
C LEU A 212 3.62 14.62 -8.12
N SER A 213 2.76 14.24 -9.08
CA SER A 213 3.22 13.78 -10.40
C SER A 213 3.99 14.86 -11.16
N GLN A 214 3.59 16.14 -11.01
CA GLN A 214 4.33 17.26 -11.61
C GLN A 214 5.72 17.41 -10.97
N LYS A 215 5.82 17.31 -9.63
CA LYS A 215 7.11 17.34 -8.93
C LYS A 215 8.03 16.16 -9.32
N LEU A 216 7.45 15.00 -9.58
CA LEU A 216 8.17 13.80 -10.04
C LEU A 216 8.49 13.82 -11.54
N GLN A 217 8.00 14.81 -12.30
CA GLN A 217 8.16 14.93 -13.74
C GLN A 217 7.67 13.69 -14.52
N VAL A 218 6.65 13.01 -14.00
CA VAL A 218 6.05 11.82 -14.63
C VAL A 218 4.64 12.09 -15.12
N LYS A 219 4.25 11.43 -16.21
CA LYS A 219 2.87 11.48 -16.70
C LYS A 219 1.97 10.60 -15.81
N PRO A 220 1.00 11.17 -15.08
CA PRO A 220 0.20 10.41 -14.14
C PRO A 220 -0.88 9.58 -14.82
N GLN A 221 -1.04 8.33 -14.39
CA GLN A 221 -2.19 7.49 -14.68
C GLN A 221 -3.01 7.33 -13.39
N ILE A 222 -3.94 8.26 -13.14
CA ILE A 222 -4.74 8.30 -11.92
C ILE A 222 -6.17 7.92 -12.24
N SER A 223 -6.68 6.90 -11.57
CA SER A 223 -8.07 6.44 -11.65
C SER A 223 -8.69 6.32 -10.27
N TRP A 224 -9.89 6.84 -10.09
CA TRP A 224 -10.67 6.57 -8.90
C TRP A 224 -11.20 5.12 -8.92
N LYS A 225 -11.20 4.48 -7.76
CA LYS A 225 -11.67 3.12 -7.55
C LYS A 225 -12.63 3.05 -6.36
N TRP A 226 -13.52 2.08 -6.40
CA TRP A 226 -14.32 1.66 -5.25
C TRP A 226 -13.38 1.07 -4.17
N ALA A 227 -13.53 1.23 -2.92
CA ALA A 227 -14.35 2.14 -2.14
C ALA A 227 -13.46 3.32 -1.68
N PHE A 228 -13.63 4.47 -2.33
CA PHE A 228 -12.85 5.67 -2.04
C PHE A 228 -11.33 5.44 -2.09
N ARG A 229 -10.82 4.95 -3.22
CA ARG A 229 -9.39 4.73 -3.45
C ARG A 229 -8.93 5.40 -4.74
N PHE A 230 -7.65 5.70 -4.80
CA PHE A 230 -6.98 6.04 -6.03
C PHE A 230 -6.02 4.93 -6.43
N GLN A 231 -6.17 4.47 -7.67
CA GLN A 231 -5.14 3.78 -8.41
C GLN A 231 -4.26 4.85 -9.05
N TRP A 232 -2.98 4.87 -8.72
CA TRP A 232 -2.02 5.78 -9.29
C TRP A 232 -0.82 4.97 -9.79
N ILE A 233 -0.61 4.97 -11.12
CA ILE A 233 0.48 4.25 -11.77
C ILE A 233 1.48 5.28 -12.25
N LEU A 234 2.73 5.10 -11.84
CA LEU A 234 3.88 5.90 -12.23
C LEU A 234 4.75 5.01 -13.13
N LYS A 235 4.91 5.41 -14.38
CA LYS A 235 5.83 4.76 -15.33
C LYS A 235 7.03 5.64 -15.52
N ARG A 236 8.19 5.01 -15.65
CA ARG A 236 9.45 5.65 -16.01
C ARG A 236 9.45 6.01 -17.49
#